data_28742b5a480e98a7de6e2356fece70d0
#
_entry.id   28742b5a480e98a7de6e2356fece70d0
#
_cell.length_a   1.000
_cell.length_b   1.000
_cell.length_c   1.000
_cell.angle_alpha   90.00
_cell.angle_beta   90.00
_cell.angle_gamma   90.00
#
_symmetry.space_group_name_H-M   'P 1'
#
loop_
_entity.id
_entity.type
_entity.pdbx_description
1 polymer ?
#
loop_
_entity_poly.entity_id
_entity_poly.type
_entity_poly.pdbx_seq_one_letter_code
_entity_poly.pdbx_strand_id
1 'polypeptide(L)'
;MPDLTGLLSAAETAAEVAARHAATADTERRLPGEVVEALLTAGFARRFVPGRFGGEAVGFTELMESVAEVAEGCASAGWVASLMAQGSRISGYLPARGQDEVWGKGPDTLAVVGFVSQGAARPVDGGWVLSGSWPYVSGIEFSDWALVLADGGDARFFAVPRTEYGVTESWFTLGMRATGSHTLTLDEVFVPAHRSFPRDEMFLGRPAVSREPFHTVPLFAVNGLTFGSPVLGAARRVLRLAAAELPARDSARIGYARAAAEVGAAELLLARVAERADRGSGHSEESLRRTSLDSALAVRLLVEAADRVFADVGTRGQAETQPLQRGWRDVHAAATHGALRFEPAALRFTEPLLGNP
;
A
#
# COMPACT_ATOMS: atom_id res chain seq x y z
N MET A 1 13.19 -17.97 17.04
CA MET A 1 12.18 -17.08 16.42
C MET A 1 12.85 -15.71 16.36
N PRO A 2 12.87 -15.04 15.19
CA PRO A 2 13.33 -13.65 15.18
C PRO A 2 12.42 -12.83 16.10
N ASP A 3 13.01 -11.86 16.78
CA ASP A 3 12.31 -10.98 17.71
C ASP A 3 11.26 -10.16 16.91
N LEU A 4 10.00 -10.57 16.97
CA LEU A 4 8.86 -9.92 16.29
C LEU A 4 8.53 -8.52 16.86
N THR A 5 9.30 -8.06 17.86
CA THR A 5 9.02 -6.82 18.58
C THR A 5 9.58 -5.56 17.89
N GLY A 6 10.50 -5.70 16.93
CA GLY A 6 11.26 -4.56 16.41
C GLY A 6 10.44 -3.58 15.56
N LEU A 7 9.79 -4.04 14.48
CA LEU A 7 9.03 -3.14 13.59
C LEU A 7 7.73 -2.66 14.23
N LEU A 8 7.00 -3.55 14.91
CA LEU A 8 5.73 -3.19 15.53
C LEU A 8 5.91 -2.11 16.61
N SER A 9 6.92 -2.25 17.47
CA SER A 9 7.23 -1.23 18.51
C SER A 9 7.66 0.11 17.88
N ALA A 10 8.42 0.09 16.79
CA ALA A 10 8.78 1.30 16.07
C ALA A 10 7.56 1.92 15.36
N ALA A 11 6.63 1.08 14.86
CA ALA A 11 5.38 1.52 14.25
C ALA A 11 4.44 2.19 15.26
N GLU A 12 4.37 1.73 16.51
CA GLU A 12 3.62 2.40 17.59
C GLU A 12 4.10 3.84 17.79
N THR A 13 5.41 4.06 17.83
CA THR A 13 5.99 5.40 17.92
C THR A 13 5.63 6.26 16.69
N ALA A 14 5.74 5.70 15.49
CA ALA A 14 5.36 6.40 14.26
C ALA A 14 3.85 6.70 14.20
N ALA A 15 3.01 5.79 14.73
CA ALA A 15 1.56 5.98 14.84
C ALA A 15 1.18 7.16 15.75
N GLU A 16 1.88 7.33 16.88
CA GLU A 16 1.69 8.49 17.76
C GLU A 16 2.04 9.81 17.07
N VAL A 17 3.17 9.84 16.31
CA VAL A 17 3.53 11.02 15.50
C VAL A 17 2.46 11.28 14.44
N ALA A 18 2.06 10.27 13.70
CA ALA A 18 1.04 10.37 12.68
C ALA A 18 -0.32 10.84 13.23
N ALA A 19 -0.72 10.38 14.43
CA ALA A 19 -1.97 10.78 15.08
C ALA A 19 -1.98 12.26 15.45
N ARG A 20 -0.87 12.81 15.97
CA ARG A 20 -0.74 14.23 16.30
C ARG A 20 -0.92 15.13 15.07
N HIS A 21 -0.46 14.69 13.92
CA HIS A 21 -0.48 15.44 12.68
C HIS A 21 -1.66 15.12 11.74
N ALA A 22 -2.53 14.17 12.08
CA ALA A 22 -3.56 13.65 11.18
C ALA A 22 -4.56 14.74 10.70
N ALA A 23 -4.89 15.73 11.53
CA ALA A 23 -5.79 16.81 11.16
C ALA A 23 -5.11 17.80 10.18
N THR A 24 -3.88 18.20 10.47
CA THR A 24 -3.07 19.05 9.59
C THR A 24 -2.83 18.38 8.26
N ALA A 25 -2.45 17.09 8.25
CA ALA A 25 -2.24 16.30 7.04
C ALA A 25 -3.49 16.26 6.16
N ASP A 26 -4.68 16.06 6.73
CA ASP A 26 -5.94 16.08 5.98
C ASP A 26 -6.22 17.45 5.37
N THR A 27 -5.99 18.53 6.11
CA THR A 27 -6.25 19.91 5.67
C THR A 27 -5.25 20.34 4.59
N GLU A 28 -3.97 20.12 4.80
CA GLU A 28 -2.89 20.51 3.89
C GLU A 28 -2.70 19.54 2.72
N ARG A 29 -3.41 18.41 2.73
CA ARG A 29 -3.34 17.34 1.70
C ARG A 29 -1.93 16.80 1.51
N ARG A 30 -1.12 16.83 2.55
CA ARG A 30 0.27 16.40 2.55
C ARG A 30 0.67 15.88 3.92
N LEU A 31 1.51 14.85 3.96
CA LEU A 31 2.14 14.41 5.20
C LEU A 31 3.21 15.44 5.62
N PRO A 32 3.19 15.92 6.87
CA PRO A 32 4.29 16.70 7.41
C PRO A 32 5.61 15.92 7.41
N GLY A 33 6.74 16.63 7.25
CA GLY A 33 8.08 16.01 7.22
C GLY A 33 8.37 15.16 8.44
N GLU A 34 7.93 15.55 9.64
CA GLU A 34 8.07 14.79 10.88
C GLU A 34 7.39 13.40 10.80
N VAL A 35 6.26 13.28 10.11
CA VAL A 35 5.59 11.99 9.90
C VAL A 35 6.41 11.12 8.97
N VAL A 36 6.91 11.68 7.86
CA VAL A 36 7.75 10.94 6.90
C VAL A 36 9.03 10.46 7.56
N GLU A 37 9.68 11.32 8.37
CA GLU A 37 10.88 10.98 9.12
C GLU A 37 10.61 9.87 10.16
N ALA A 38 9.47 9.90 10.85
CA ALA A 38 9.06 8.85 11.77
C ALA A 38 8.88 7.50 11.06
N LEU A 39 8.29 7.49 9.85
CA LEU A 39 8.16 6.26 9.04
C LEU A 39 9.52 5.73 8.58
N LEU A 40 10.45 6.61 8.19
CA LEU A 40 11.83 6.23 7.83
C LEU A 40 12.58 5.67 9.05
N THR A 41 12.49 6.34 10.19
CA THR A 41 13.10 5.90 11.45
C THR A 41 12.57 4.55 11.91
N ALA A 42 11.26 4.30 11.77
CA ALA A 42 10.66 2.99 12.00
C ALA A 42 11.15 1.90 11.03
N GLY A 43 11.79 2.29 9.92
CA GLY A 43 12.42 1.39 8.97
C GLY A 43 11.49 0.85 7.89
N PHE A 44 10.35 1.47 7.59
CA PHE A 44 9.44 1.01 6.54
C PHE A 44 10.12 0.97 5.15
N ALA A 45 11.00 1.93 4.84
CA ALA A 45 11.70 1.97 3.55
C ALA A 45 12.72 0.85 3.37
N ARG A 46 13.38 0.40 4.46
CA ARG A 46 14.41 -0.66 4.41
C ARG A 46 13.85 -2.07 4.43
N ARG A 47 12.53 -2.22 4.62
CA ARG A 47 11.88 -3.53 4.54
C ARG A 47 11.90 -4.03 3.10
N PHE A 48 12.17 -5.30 2.93
CA PHE A 48 12.35 -5.94 1.63
C PHE A 48 13.51 -5.41 0.77
N VAL A 49 14.41 -4.58 1.33
CA VAL A 49 15.71 -4.28 0.71
C VAL A 49 16.63 -5.48 0.92
N PRO A 50 17.41 -5.92 -0.10
CA PRO A 50 18.34 -7.03 0.08
C PRO A 50 19.36 -6.75 1.19
N GLY A 51 19.71 -7.77 1.99
CA GLY A 51 20.62 -7.64 3.13
C GLY A 51 21.99 -7.04 2.78
N ARG A 52 22.47 -7.24 1.54
CA ARG A 52 23.73 -6.64 1.05
C ARG A 52 23.73 -5.11 1.01
N PHE A 53 22.56 -4.47 1.03
CA PHE A 53 22.39 -3.02 1.10
C PHE A 53 22.01 -2.52 2.49
N GLY A 54 22.02 -3.38 3.50
CA GLY A 54 21.61 -3.04 4.86
C GLY A 54 20.10 -3.12 5.09
N GLY A 55 19.39 -3.82 4.22
CA GLY A 55 17.96 -4.07 4.40
C GLY A 55 17.67 -5.04 5.54
N GLU A 56 16.47 -4.99 6.04
CA GLU A 56 15.98 -5.85 7.11
C GLU A 56 14.84 -6.72 6.59
N ALA A 57 15.01 -8.04 6.68
CA ALA A 57 13.94 -8.98 6.37
C ALA A 57 12.84 -8.88 7.44
N VAL A 58 11.60 -8.76 6.99
CA VAL A 58 10.41 -8.79 7.82
C VAL A 58 9.37 -9.69 7.17
N GLY A 59 8.54 -10.35 7.98
CA GLY A 59 7.40 -11.10 7.47
C GLY A 59 6.29 -10.17 6.98
N PHE A 60 5.46 -10.66 6.06
CA PHE A 60 4.27 -9.94 5.61
C PHE A 60 3.24 -9.78 6.73
N THR A 61 3.20 -10.71 7.69
CA THR A 61 2.35 -10.63 8.88
C THR A 61 2.75 -9.45 9.76
N GLU A 62 4.04 -9.33 10.10
CA GLU A 62 4.55 -8.21 10.91
C GLU A 62 4.37 -6.87 10.18
N LEU A 63 4.63 -6.82 8.85
CA LEU A 63 4.41 -5.60 8.08
C LEU A 63 2.92 -5.20 8.06
N MET A 64 2.01 -6.16 7.90
CA MET A 64 0.56 -5.91 7.92
C MET A 64 0.12 -5.26 9.23
N GLU A 65 0.55 -5.81 10.36
CA GLU A 65 0.22 -5.31 11.70
C GLU A 65 0.82 -3.93 11.94
N SER A 66 2.09 -3.73 11.58
CA SER A 66 2.79 -2.45 11.72
C SER A 66 2.18 -1.34 10.86
N VAL A 67 1.77 -1.66 9.63
CA VAL A 67 1.06 -0.72 8.75
C VAL A 67 -0.31 -0.37 9.31
N ALA A 68 -1.06 -1.36 9.83
CA ALA A 68 -2.37 -1.12 10.45
C ALA A 68 -2.23 -0.22 11.69
N GLU A 69 -1.19 -0.43 12.51
CA GLU A 69 -0.90 0.42 13.68
C GLU A 69 -0.66 1.89 13.27
N VAL A 70 0.20 2.14 12.29
CA VAL A 70 0.41 3.50 11.76
C VAL A 70 -0.88 4.09 11.21
N ALA A 71 -1.69 3.30 10.50
CA ALA A 71 -2.94 3.75 9.92
C ALA A 71 -4.02 4.09 10.97
N GLU A 72 -3.96 3.47 12.15
CA GLU A 72 -4.78 3.88 13.30
C GLU A 72 -4.44 5.31 13.75
N GLY A 73 -3.18 5.73 13.65
CA GLY A 73 -2.79 7.12 13.86
C GLY A 73 -3.29 8.04 12.74
N CYS A 74 -2.94 7.70 11.50
CA CYS A 74 -3.31 8.42 10.28
C CYS A 74 -3.35 7.46 9.09
N ALA A 75 -4.52 7.28 8.47
CA ALA A 75 -4.71 6.37 7.35
C ALA A 75 -3.77 6.67 6.17
N SER A 76 -3.56 7.96 5.83
CA SER A 76 -2.63 8.35 4.77
C SER A 76 -1.18 8.00 5.11
N ALA A 77 -0.76 8.11 6.37
CA ALA A 77 0.58 7.72 6.81
C ALA A 77 0.78 6.20 6.72
N GLY A 78 -0.20 5.40 7.17
CA GLY A 78 -0.15 3.94 7.02
C GLY A 78 -0.11 3.50 5.56
N TRP A 79 -0.84 4.18 4.68
CA TRP A 79 -0.78 3.92 3.24
C TRP A 79 0.62 4.17 2.67
N VAL A 80 1.24 5.31 3.02
CA VAL A 80 2.59 5.65 2.58
C VAL A 80 3.62 4.67 3.15
N ALA A 81 3.50 4.28 4.44
CA ALA A 81 4.36 3.27 5.07
C ALA A 81 4.33 1.92 4.32
N SER A 82 3.13 1.45 3.97
CA SER A 82 2.96 0.23 3.18
C SER A 82 3.64 0.33 1.80
N LEU A 83 3.51 1.48 1.16
CA LEU A 83 4.09 1.69 -0.18
C LEU A 83 5.61 1.93 -0.14
N MET A 84 6.18 2.47 0.94
CA MET A 84 7.63 2.50 1.15
C MET A 84 8.22 1.09 1.10
N ALA A 85 7.65 0.15 1.86
CA ALA A 85 8.09 -1.25 1.85
C ALA A 85 7.86 -1.92 0.48
N GLN A 86 6.71 -1.66 -0.14
CA GLN A 86 6.39 -2.25 -1.45
C GLN A 86 7.28 -1.70 -2.57
N GLY A 87 7.62 -0.42 -2.55
CA GLY A 87 8.54 0.21 -3.51
C GLY A 87 9.93 -0.42 -3.44
N SER A 88 10.44 -0.64 -2.23
CA SER A 88 11.70 -1.35 -2.02
C SER A 88 11.62 -2.80 -2.52
N ARG A 89 10.53 -3.52 -2.21
CA ARG A 89 10.34 -4.88 -2.70
C ARG A 89 10.37 -4.95 -4.23
N ILE A 90 9.70 -4.01 -4.91
CA ILE A 90 9.66 -3.98 -6.39
C ILE A 90 11.02 -3.60 -6.96
N SER A 91 11.78 -2.70 -6.32
CA SER A 91 13.15 -2.35 -6.72
C SER A 91 14.11 -3.55 -6.70
N GLY A 92 13.81 -4.58 -5.88
CA GLY A 92 14.57 -5.83 -5.82
C GLY A 92 14.56 -6.67 -7.09
N TYR A 93 13.67 -6.38 -8.05
CA TYR A 93 13.64 -7.05 -9.34
C TYR A 93 14.57 -6.41 -10.40
N LEU A 94 15.13 -5.24 -10.10
CA LEU A 94 16.12 -4.61 -10.99
C LEU A 94 17.37 -5.49 -11.15
N PRO A 95 18.06 -5.46 -12.30
CA PRO A 95 19.40 -5.97 -12.45
C PRO A 95 20.36 -5.44 -11.38
N ALA A 96 21.45 -6.16 -11.08
CA ALA A 96 22.37 -5.84 -9.99
C ALA A 96 22.83 -4.37 -10.02
N ARG A 97 23.23 -3.86 -11.19
CA ARG A 97 23.64 -2.46 -11.35
C ARG A 97 22.49 -1.47 -11.04
N GLY A 98 21.26 -1.80 -11.43
CA GLY A 98 20.10 -0.96 -11.10
C GLY A 98 19.83 -0.92 -9.60
N GLN A 99 19.96 -2.05 -8.91
CA GLN A 99 19.89 -2.12 -7.46
C GLN A 99 21.01 -1.30 -6.79
N ASP A 100 22.25 -1.38 -7.31
CA ASP A 100 23.39 -0.62 -6.79
C ASP A 100 23.16 0.91 -6.94
N GLU A 101 22.49 1.35 -8.00
CA GLU A 101 22.13 2.76 -8.19
C GLU A 101 21.01 3.21 -7.25
N VAL A 102 19.96 2.39 -7.07
CA VAL A 102 18.82 2.70 -6.18
C VAL A 102 19.28 2.78 -4.73
N TRP A 103 20.04 1.81 -4.26
CA TRP A 103 20.45 1.73 -2.85
C TRP A 103 21.89 2.15 -2.57
N GLY A 104 22.54 2.82 -3.52
CA GLY A 104 23.91 3.29 -3.36
C GLY A 104 24.10 4.30 -2.21
N LYS A 105 23.02 4.93 -1.73
CA LYS A 105 23.02 5.83 -0.57
C LYS A 105 22.57 5.16 0.73
N GLY A 106 22.13 3.91 0.68
CA GLY A 106 21.65 3.16 1.83
C GLY A 106 20.24 2.57 1.64
N PRO A 107 19.76 1.79 2.63
CA PRO A 107 18.51 1.05 2.54
C PRO A 107 17.25 1.92 2.65
N ASP A 108 17.35 3.14 3.17
CA ASP A 108 16.22 4.04 3.40
C ASP A 108 15.83 4.87 2.17
N THR A 109 16.33 4.49 0.99
CA THR A 109 15.94 5.09 -0.28
C THR A 109 14.45 4.89 -0.55
N LEU A 110 13.74 5.99 -0.83
CA LEU A 110 12.31 5.97 -1.11
C LEU A 110 12.04 5.75 -2.59
N ALA A 111 11.51 4.58 -2.93
CA ALA A 111 11.03 4.26 -4.27
C ALA A 111 9.49 4.21 -4.30
N VAL A 112 8.88 4.96 -5.20
CA VAL A 112 7.43 4.93 -5.45
C VAL A 112 7.10 4.19 -6.73
N VAL A 113 5.83 3.79 -6.92
CA VAL A 113 5.47 2.92 -8.05
C VAL A 113 4.26 3.49 -8.80
N GLY A 114 4.40 3.64 -10.12
CA GLY A 114 3.34 4.01 -11.06
C GLY A 114 2.88 2.80 -11.87
N PHE A 115 1.75 2.20 -11.49
CA PHE A 115 1.18 1.03 -12.17
C PHE A 115 0.27 1.40 -13.35
N VAL A 116 -0.44 2.53 -13.25
CA VAL A 116 -1.38 2.94 -14.28
C VAL A 116 -0.61 3.66 -15.37
N SER A 117 -0.35 2.95 -16.47
CA SER A 117 0.46 3.48 -17.56
C SER A 117 -0.41 4.25 -18.57
N GLN A 118 -0.02 5.49 -18.82
CA GLN A 118 -0.42 6.29 -19.99
C GLN A 118 0.82 6.74 -20.76
N GLY A 119 1.89 5.94 -20.68
CA GLY A 119 3.18 6.23 -21.27
C GLY A 119 3.68 5.09 -22.17
N ALA A 120 4.59 5.45 -23.07
CA ALA A 120 5.28 4.55 -23.96
C ALA A 120 6.77 4.51 -23.66
N ALA A 121 7.40 3.34 -23.87
CA ALA A 121 8.83 3.16 -23.83
C ALA A 121 9.30 2.74 -25.22
N ARG A 122 10.10 3.59 -25.88
CA ARG A 122 10.67 3.32 -27.20
C ARG A 122 12.09 2.76 -27.03
N PRO A 123 12.37 1.56 -27.55
CA PRO A 123 13.71 0.99 -27.46
C PRO A 123 14.71 1.82 -28.28
N VAL A 124 15.89 2.04 -27.71
CA VAL A 124 17.03 2.71 -28.36
C VAL A 124 18.32 1.96 -27.97
N ASP A 125 19.45 2.34 -28.58
CA ASP A 125 20.73 1.74 -28.22
C ASP A 125 21.06 1.97 -26.74
N GLY A 126 21.33 0.88 -26.02
CA GLY A 126 21.66 0.88 -24.60
C GLY A 126 20.48 1.02 -23.60
N GLY A 127 19.22 1.17 -24.07
CA GLY A 127 18.07 1.33 -23.17
C GLY A 127 16.77 1.69 -23.85
N TRP A 128 16.01 2.59 -23.22
CA TRP A 128 14.72 3.09 -23.71
C TRP A 128 14.60 4.60 -23.54
N VAL A 129 13.76 5.20 -24.35
CA VAL A 129 13.29 6.57 -24.16
C VAL A 129 11.83 6.52 -23.75
N LEU A 130 11.50 7.14 -22.61
CA LEU A 130 10.18 7.12 -21.98
C LEU A 130 9.52 8.49 -22.08
N SER A 131 8.25 8.50 -22.51
CA SER A 131 7.36 9.67 -22.45
C SER A 131 5.99 9.27 -22.00
N GLY A 132 5.33 10.10 -21.18
CA GLY A 132 3.94 9.86 -20.75
C GLY A 132 3.63 10.37 -19.35
N SER A 133 2.52 9.86 -18.80
CA SER A 133 2.06 10.24 -17.47
C SER A 133 1.59 9.01 -16.68
N TRP A 134 1.77 9.04 -15.37
CA TRP A 134 1.37 7.98 -14.45
C TRP A 134 0.61 8.61 -13.28
N PRO A 135 -0.73 8.57 -13.29
CA PRO A 135 -1.53 9.08 -12.18
C PRO A 135 -1.46 8.14 -10.96
N TYR A 136 -1.86 8.65 -9.81
CA TYR A 136 -2.01 7.89 -8.57
C TYR A 136 -0.70 7.35 -7.99
N VAL A 137 0.42 8.08 -8.16
CA VAL A 137 1.71 7.72 -7.58
C VAL A 137 1.80 8.27 -6.16
N SER A 138 1.41 7.47 -5.17
CA SER A 138 1.38 7.86 -3.77
C SER A 138 2.78 8.07 -3.21
N GLY A 139 2.95 9.09 -2.34
CA GLY A 139 4.23 9.41 -1.71
C GLY A 139 5.27 10.04 -2.64
N ILE A 140 4.88 10.42 -3.86
CA ILE A 140 5.82 10.91 -4.90
C ILE A 140 6.59 12.17 -4.47
N GLU A 141 6.03 12.98 -3.58
CA GLU A 141 6.68 14.19 -3.08
C GLU A 141 7.93 13.92 -2.24
N PHE A 142 8.04 12.72 -1.67
CA PHE A 142 9.13 12.30 -0.78
C PHE A 142 10.08 11.30 -1.43
N SER A 143 9.82 10.92 -2.68
CA SER A 143 10.55 9.83 -3.34
C SER A 143 11.91 10.26 -3.90
N ASP A 144 12.87 9.35 -3.82
CA ASP A 144 14.19 9.44 -4.48
C ASP A 144 14.14 8.81 -5.88
N TRP A 145 13.32 7.78 -6.05
CA TRP A 145 13.14 7.02 -7.28
C TRP A 145 11.66 6.73 -7.55
N ALA A 146 11.34 6.58 -8.81
CA ALA A 146 10.04 6.08 -9.25
C ALA A 146 10.23 4.85 -10.16
N LEU A 147 9.44 3.79 -9.91
CA LEU A 147 9.31 2.66 -10.81
C LEU A 147 8.02 2.81 -11.58
N VAL A 148 8.10 3.06 -12.87
CA VAL A 148 6.94 3.25 -13.73
C VAL A 148 6.74 2.08 -14.68
N LEU A 149 5.50 1.60 -14.79
CA LEU A 149 5.12 0.57 -15.75
C LEU A 149 4.88 1.23 -17.10
N ALA A 150 5.56 0.77 -18.16
CA ALA A 150 5.31 1.20 -19.52
C ALA A 150 5.39 0.02 -20.49
N ASP A 151 4.80 0.19 -21.68
CA ASP A 151 4.87 -0.77 -22.77
C ASP A 151 5.98 -0.36 -23.73
N GLY A 152 6.93 -1.26 -23.95
CA GLY A 152 8.06 -1.10 -24.87
C GLY A 152 8.15 -2.26 -25.87
N GLY A 153 7.01 -2.92 -26.14
CA GLY A 153 6.91 -4.16 -26.90
C GLY A 153 6.67 -5.36 -25.98
N ASP A 154 7.19 -5.31 -24.76
CA ASP A 154 6.79 -6.07 -23.58
C ASP A 154 6.56 -5.09 -22.41
N ALA A 155 5.62 -5.41 -21.52
CA ALA A 155 5.34 -4.57 -20.36
C ALA A 155 6.51 -4.67 -19.35
N ARG A 156 7.11 -3.53 -19.00
CA ARG A 156 8.29 -3.44 -18.15
C ARG A 156 8.15 -2.35 -17.09
N PHE A 157 8.84 -2.55 -15.98
CA PHE A 157 9.09 -1.48 -15.02
C PHE A 157 10.42 -0.78 -15.32
N PHE A 158 10.42 0.53 -15.17
CA PHE A 158 11.58 1.39 -15.39
C PHE A 158 11.82 2.22 -14.14
N ALA A 159 13.05 2.17 -13.61
CA ALA A 159 13.45 2.99 -12.47
C ALA A 159 14.01 4.32 -12.96
N VAL A 160 13.39 5.42 -12.52
CA VAL A 160 13.72 6.80 -12.88
C VAL A 160 14.06 7.57 -11.60
N PRO A 161 15.23 8.24 -11.52
CA PRO A 161 15.59 9.03 -10.34
C PRO A 161 14.75 10.32 -10.25
N ARG A 162 14.61 10.86 -9.05
CA ARG A 162 13.81 12.07 -8.75
C ARG A 162 14.11 13.26 -9.65
N THR A 163 15.35 13.39 -10.09
CA THR A 163 15.81 14.51 -10.93
C THR A 163 15.33 14.43 -12.37
N GLU A 164 14.79 13.30 -12.80
CA GLU A 164 14.44 13.04 -14.21
C GLU A 164 12.92 12.99 -14.47
N TYR A 165 12.07 13.22 -13.46
CA TYR A 165 10.60 13.25 -13.65
C TYR A 165 9.95 14.49 -13.04
N GLY A 166 8.87 14.92 -13.69
CA GLY A 166 7.97 15.95 -13.22
C GLY A 166 6.86 15.41 -12.34
N VAL A 167 6.30 16.27 -11.49
CA VAL A 167 5.12 15.97 -10.67
C VAL A 167 4.06 17.01 -10.94
N THR A 168 2.86 16.57 -11.32
CA THR A 168 1.68 17.42 -11.46
C THR A 168 0.73 17.14 -10.30
N GLU A 169 0.43 18.16 -9.51
CA GLU A 169 -0.57 18.07 -8.44
C GLU A 169 -1.95 17.73 -9.02
N SER A 170 -2.47 16.58 -8.65
CA SER A 170 -3.73 16.04 -9.18
C SER A 170 -4.57 15.31 -8.13
N TRP A 171 -4.06 15.14 -6.90
CA TRP A 171 -4.72 14.38 -5.85
C TRP A 171 -5.62 15.24 -4.97
N PHE A 172 -6.82 15.60 -5.49
CA PHE A 172 -7.83 16.39 -4.78
C PHE A 172 -9.06 15.53 -4.47
N THR A 173 -8.94 14.64 -3.49
CA THR A 173 -9.90 13.58 -3.16
C THR A 173 -10.68 13.86 -1.88
N LEU A 174 -11.74 13.06 -1.65
CA LEU A 174 -12.60 13.13 -0.47
C LEU A 174 -11.87 12.66 0.80
N GLY A 175 -11.18 11.52 0.73
CA GLY A 175 -10.38 10.91 1.80
C GLY A 175 -8.99 10.52 1.31
N MET A 176 -8.17 10.01 2.20
CA MET A 176 -6.75 9.70 1.91
C MET A 176 -5.99 10.89 1.33
N ARG A 177 -6.35 12.09 1.79
CA ARG A 177 -5.98 13.36 1.17
C ARG A 177 -4.48 13.62 1.21
N ALA A 178 -3.80 13.13 2.26
CA ALA A 178 -2.38 13.36 2.50
C ALA A 178 -1.45 12.28 1.91
N THR A 179 -1.95 11.35 1.10
CA THR A 179 -1.08 10.34 0.45
C THR A 179 -0.22 10.92 -0.66
N GLY A 180 -0.51 12.17 -1.12
CA GLY A 180 0.22 12.79 -2.22
C GLY A 180 0.24 11.93 -3.48
N SER A 181 -0.91 11.31 -3.82
CA SER A 181 -1.01 10.38 -4.96
C SER A 181 -1.11 11.15 -6.29
N HIS A 182 -0.14 11.99 -6.54
CA HIS A 182 -0.09 12.88 -7.70
C HIS A 182 0.28 12.16 -8.99
N THR A 183 0.34 12.90 -10.08
CA THR A 183 0.70 12.40 -11.41
C THR A 183 2.18 12.63 -11.66
N LEU A 184 2.91 11.55 -11.96
CA LEU A 184 4.29 11.59 -12.48
C LEU A 184 4.25 11.83 -13.99
N THR A 185 5.18 12.65 -14.50
CA THR A 185 5.32 12.91 -15.94
C THR A 185 6.77 12.70 -16.39
N LEU A 186 6.95 12.08 -17.56
CA LEU A 186 8.22 11.94 -18.25
C LEU A 186 8.08 12.52 -19.67
N ASP A 187 9.13 13.21 -20.12
CA ASP A 187 9.22 13.76 -21.47
C ASP A 187 10.58 13.42 -22.09
N GLU A 188 10.57 12.44 -23.02
CA GLU A 188 11.76 11.93 -23.74
C GLU A 188 12.95 11.55 -22.80
N VAL A 189 12.67 10.92 -21.66
CA VAL A 189 13.68 10.53 -20.65
C VAL A 189 14.36 9.23 -21.07
N PHE A 190 15.69 9.25 -21.19
CA PHE A 190 16.49 8.04 -21.44
C PHE A 190 16.66 7.22 -20.17
N VAL A 191 16.24 5.95 -20.22
CA VAL A 191 16.42 4.98 -19.13
C VAL A 191 17.33 3.84 -19.60
N PRO A 192 18.53 3.68 -19.01
CA PRO A 192 19.45 2.60 -19.39
C PRO A 192 18.87 1.22 -19.10
N ALA A 193 19.28 0.22 -19.87
CA ALA A 193 18.76 -1.14 -19.80
C ALA A 193 18.78 -1.75 -18.39
N HIS A 194 19.82 -1.47 -17.60
CA HIS A 194 19.96 -1.99 -16.23
C HIS A 194 19.01 -1.34 -15.21
N ARG A 195 18.27 -0.31 -15.57
CA ARG A 195 17.21 0.30 -14.76
C ARG A 195 15.83 -0.21 -15.13
N SER A 196 15.72 -1.37 -15.78
CA SER A 196 14.42 -1.95 -16.14
C SER A 196 14.39 -3.46 -15.93
N PHE A 197 13.18 -3.98 -15.72
CA PHE A 197 12.90 -5.43 -15.66
C PHE A 197 11.51 -5.74 -16.23
N PRO A 198 11.29 -6.95 -16.80
CA PRO A 198 9.98 -7.40 -17.26
C PRO A 198 8.95 -7.43 -16.14
N ARG A 199 7.76 -6.90 -16.35
CA ARG A 199 6.65 -6.91 -15.38
C ARG A 199 6.38 -8.30 -14.82
N ASP A 200 6.42 -9.32 -15.67
CA ASP A 200 6.06 -10.68 -15.32
C ASP A 200 7.02 -11.31 -14.30
N GLU A 201 8.27 -10.85 -14.20
CA GLU A 201 9.18 -11.29 -13.13
C GLU A 201 8.58 -11.02 -11.74
N MET A 202 8.06 -9.81 -11.52
CA MET A 202 7.43 -9.43 -10.26
C MET A 202 6.05 -10.09 -10.08
N PHE A 203 5.26 -10.16 -11.15
CA PHE A 203 3.91 -10.76 -11.09
C PHE A 203 3.98 -12.25 -10.74
N LEU A 204 5.01 -12.95 -11.18
CA LEU A 204 5.23 -14.37 -10.94
C LEU A 204 6.19 -14.67 -9.77
N GLY A 205 6.78 -13.65 -9.13
CA GLY A 205 7.77 -13.82 -8.06
C GLY A 205 9.06 -14.50 -8.57
N ARG A 206 9.57 -14.09 -9.73
CA ARG A 206 10.76 -14.69 -10.37
C ARG A 206 11.85 -13.64 -10.60
N PRO A 207 12.48 -13.13 -9.53
CA PRO A 207 13.53 -12.13 -9.66
C PRO A 207 14.76 -12.71 -10.39
N ALA A 208 15.34 -11.94 -11.32
CA ALA A 208 16.52 -12.39 -12.05
C ALA A 208 17.77 -12.49 -11.16
N VAL A 209 17.91 -11.60 -10.18
CA VAL A 209 19.13 -11.43 -9.37
C VAL A 209 18.92 -11.72 -7.89
N SER A 210 17.86 -11.21 -7.30
CA SER A 210 17.62 -11.34 -5.86
C SER A 210 17.42 -12.79 -5.44
N ARG A 211 17.96 -13.15 -4.26
CA ARG A 211 17.78 -14.46 -3.61
C ARG A 211 16.94 -14.38 -2.33
N GLU A 212 16.45 -13.16 -2.02
CA GLU A 212 15.62 -12.95 -0.84
C GLU A 212 14.26 -13.62 -0.99
N PRO A 213 13.79 -14.39 0.02
CA PRO A 213 12.53 -15.13 -0.06
C PRO A 213 11.32 -14.25 -0.37
N PHE A 214 11.27 -13.04 0.19
CA PHE A 214 10.17 -12.10 -0.02
C PHE A 214 10.06 -11.58 -1.46
N HIS A 215 11.14 -11.65 -2.26
CA HIS A 215 11.08 -11.34 -3.70
C HIS A 215 10.53 -12.51 -4.53
N THR A 216 10.53 -13.73 -4.00
CA THR A 216 9.97 -14.89 -4.71
C THR A 216 8.45 -15.02 -4.54
N VAL A 217 7.84 -14.18 -3.71
CA VAL A 217 6.39 -14.13 -3.53
C VAL A 217 5.75 -13.35 -4.68
N PRO A 218 4.80 -13.93 -5.45
CA PRO A 218 4.12 -13.23 -6.54
C PRO A 218 3.39 -11.97 -6.06
N LEU A 219 3.32 -10.94 -6.92
CA LEU A 219 2.61 -9.70 -6.56
C LEU A 219 1.18 -9.97 -6.08
N PHE A 220 0.42 -10.79 -6.77
CA PHE A 220 -0.98 -11.09 -6.43
C PHE A 220 -1.16 -11.81 -5.10
N ALA A 221 -0.11 -12.41 -4.55
CA ALA A 221 -0.16 -13.00 -3.21
C ALA A 221 -0.18 -11.95 -2.09
N VAL A 222 0.31 -10.72 -2.35
CA VAL A 222 0.50 -9.67 -1.33
C VAL A 222 -0.16 -8.33 -1.68
N ASN A 223 -0.62 -8.16 -2.92
CA ASN A 223 -1.18 -6.88 -3.37
C ASN A 223 -2.40 -6.45 -2.53
N GLY A 224 -3.22 -7.40 -2.13
CA GLY A 224 -4.36 -7.14 -1.24
C GLY A 224 -3.94 -6.69 0.16
N LEU A 225 -2.79 -7.17 0.69
CA LEU A 225 -2.24 -6.72 1.97
C LEU A 225 -1.71 -5.29 1.89
N THR A 226 -0.96 -4.98 0.83
CA THR A 226 -0.37 -3.65 0.62
C THR A 226 -1.41 -2.53 0.80
N PHE A 227 -2.62 -2.75 0.30
CA PHE A 227 -3.70 -1.77 0.35
C PHE A 227 -4.75 -2.05 1.44
N GLY A 228 -4.93 -3.31 1.85
CA GLY A 228 -5.89 -3.69 2.88
C GLY A 228 -5.43 -3.39 4.30
N SER A 229 -4.12 -3.47 4.58
CA SER A 229 -3.58 -3.19 5.92
C SER A 229 -3.85 -1.76 6.39
N PRO A 230 -3.63 -0.70 5.57
CA PRO A 230 -4.00 0.64 6.00
C PRO A 230 -5.52 0.85 6.15
N VAL A 231 -6.36 0.14 5.37
CA VAL A 231 -7.82 0.17 5.56
C VAL A 231 -8.21 -0.46 6.90
N LEU A 232 -7.56 -1.57 7.30
CA LEU A 232 -7.78 -2.20 8.60
C LEU A 232 -7.51 -1.21 9.75
N GLY A 233 -6.36 -0.55 9.76
CA GLY A 233 -6.02 0.43 10.79
C GLY A 233 -6.99 1.62 10.82
N ALA A 234 -7.37 2.15 9.63
CA ALA A 234 -8.37 3.21 9.53
C ALA A 234 -9.73 2.79 10.10
N ALA A 235 -10.19 1.56 9.84
CA ALA A 235 -11.44 1.04 10.36
C ALA A 235 -11.39 0.80 11.89
N ARG A 236 -10.27 0.29 12.42
CA ARG A 236 -10.04 0.19 13.88
C ARG A 236 -10.14 1.57 14.54
N ARG A 237 -9.55 2.60 13.91
CA ARG A 237 -9.69 3.98 14.38
C ARG A 237 -11.13 4.44 14.39
N VAL A 238 -11.89 4.20 13.32
CA VAL A 238 -13.32 4.55 13.22
C VAL A 238 -14.11 3.91 14.36
N LEU A 239 -13.90 2.62 14.64
CA LEU A 239 -14.55 1.93 15.76
C LEU A 239 -14.21 2.59 17.11
N ARG A 240 -12.93 2.86 17.37
CA ARG A 240 -12.47 3.48 18.63
C ARG A 240 -13.10 4.86 18.84
N LEU A 241 -13.14 5.69 17.80
CA LEU A 241 -13.76 7.01 17.87
C LEU A 241 -15.28 6.92 18.06
N ALA A 242 -15.94 6.00 17.35
CA ALA A 242 -17.37 5.79 17.49
C ALA A 242 -17.77 5.33 18.90
N ALA A 243 -16.96 4.51 19.55
CA ALA A 243 -17.22 4.06 20.92
C ALA A 243 -17.40 5.20 21.93
N ALA A 244 -16.64 6.31 21.77
CA ALA A 244 -16.74 7.48 22.62
C ALA A 244 -17.99 8.36 22.35
N GLU A 245 -18.57 8.24 21.15
CA GLU A 245 -19.71 9.04 20.68
C GLU A 245 -21.02 8.25 20.61
N LEU A 246 -20.99 6.96 20.95
CA LEU A 246 -22.12 6.04 20.75
C LEU A 246 -23.31 6.43 21.61
N PRO A 247 -24.53 6.55 21.04
CA PRO A 247 -25.74 6.82 21.84
C PRO A 247 -26.06 5.66 22.79
N ALA A 248 -26.59 5.98 23.98
CA ALA A 248 -26.97 5.00 25.01
C ALA A 248 -28.26 4.26 24.68
N ARG A 249 -28.41 3.74 23.44
CA ARG A 249 -29.57 2.94 23.00
C ARG A 249 -29.11 1.55 22.57
N ASP A 250 -29.91 0.54 22.81
CA ASP A 250 -29.55 -0.87 22.54
C ASP A 250 -29.28 -1.13 21.06
N SER A 251 -30.01 -0.51 20.14
CA SER A 251 -29.75 -0.63 18.69
C SER A 251 -28.36 -0.17 18.30
N ALA A 252 -27.85 0.93 18.86
CA ALA A 252 -26.50 1.41 18.59
C ALA A 252 -25.43 0.49 19.18
N ARG A 253 -25.65 -0.05 20.38
CA ARG A 253 -24.77 -1.05 21.01
C ARG A 253 -24.70 -2.33 20.19
N ILE A 254 -25.83 -2.83 19.69
CA ILE A 254 -25.91 -4.00 18.81
C ILE A 254 -25.17 -3.70 17.48
N GLY A 255 -25.40 -2.52 16.90
CA GLY A 255 -24.69 -2.05 15.70
C GLY A 255 -23.18 -2.04 15.87
N TYR A 256 -22.71 -1.48 16.99
CA TYR A 256 -21.28 -1.44 17.34
C TYR A 256 -20.69 -2.84 17.52
N ALA A 257 -21.36 -3.72 18.26
CA ALA A 257 -20.90 -5.11 18.47
C ALA A 257 -20.77 -5.86 17.13
N ARG A 258 -21.71 -5.64 16.21
CA ARG A 258 -21.64 -6.21 14.86
C ARG A 258 -20.46 -5.63 14.06
N ALA A 259 -20.26 -4.32 14.08
CA ALA A 259 -19.13 -3.67 13.41
C ALA A 259 -17.77 -4.16 13.96
N ALA A 260 -17.66 -4.35 15.29
CA ALA A 260 -16.46 -4.91 15.90
C ALA A 260 -16.20 -6.36 15.44
N ALA A 261 -17.24 -7.18 15.29
CA ALA A 261 -17.13 -8.54 14.75
C ALA A 261 -16.73 -8.54 13.27
N GLU A 262 -17.26 -7.61 12.46
CA GLU A 262 -16.91 -7.44 11.05
C GLU A 262 -15.43 -7.04 10.89
N VAL A 263 -14.92 -6.11 11.71
CA VAL A 263 -13.49 -5.74 11.73
C VAL A 263 -12.62 -6.92 12.16
N GLY A 264 -12.99 -7.64 13.22
CA GLY A 264 -12.24 -8.84 13.65
C GLY A 264 -12.20 -9.93 12.58
N ALA A 265 -13.29 -10.16 11.85
CA ALA A 265 -13.33 -11.12 10.75
C ALA A 265 -12.43 -10.66 9.58
N ALA A 266 -12.43 -9.37 9.25
CA ALA A 266 -11.55 -8.80 8.22
C ALA A 266 -10.07 -8.97 8.58
N GLU A 267 -9.72 -8.72 9.83
CA GLU A 267 -8.37 -8.91 10.36
C GLU A 267 -7.90 -10.36 10.20
N LEU A 268 -8.72 -11.34 10.60
CA LEU A 268 -8.41 -12.76 10.41
C LEU A 268 -8.24 -13.16 8.95
N LEU A 269 -9.01 -12.56 8.04
CA LEU A 269 -8.84 -12.77 6.60
C LEU A 269 -7.50 -12.24 6.09
N LEU A 270 -7.12 -11.02 6.48
CA LEU A 270 -5.85 -10.41 6.10
C LEU A 270 -4.67 -11.14 6.74
N ALA A 271 -4.74 -11.52 8.01
CA ALA A 271 -3.72 -12.33 8.68
C ALA A 271 -3.47 -13.64 7.95
N ARG A 272 -4.52 -14.35 7.55
CA ARG A 272 -4.40 -15.57 6.74
C ARG A 272 -3.71 -15.34 5.40
N VAL A 273 -3.96 -14.21 4.76
CA VAL A 273 -3.27 -13.82 3.51
C VAL A 273 -1.78 -13.58 3.77
N ALA A 274 -1.44 -12.85 4.85
CA ALA A 274 -0.08 -12.55 5.25
C ALA A 274 0.71 -13.82 5.60
N GLU A 275 0.14 -14.71 6.41
CA GLU A 275 0.74 -16.01 6.76
C GLU A 275 1.01 -16.89 5.52
N ARG A 276 0.13 -16.85 4.52
CA ARG A 276 0.39 -17.56 3.25
C ARG A 276 1.57 -16.98 2.49
N ALA A 277 1.71 -15.66 2.49
CA ALA A 277 2.84 -15.00 1.87
C ALA A 277 4.15 -15.31 2.61
N ASP A 278 4.13 -15.35 3.94
CA ASP A 278 5.29 -15.68 4.78
C ASP A 278 5.78 -17.11 4.59
N ARG A 279 4.92 -18.06 4.24
CA ARG A 279 5.34 -19.42 3.91
C ARG A 279 6.18 -19.52 2.63
N GLY A 280 6.17 -18.51 1.78
CA GLY A 280 7.09 -18.36 0.64
C GLY A 280 6.94 -19.41 -0.49
N SER A 281 6.03 -20.39 -0.39
CA SER A 281 5.83 -21.45 -1.36
C SER A 281 4.36 -21.82 -1.55
N GLY A 282 4.03 -22.47 -2.67
CA GLY A 282 2.66 -22.96 -2.91
C GLY A 282 1.68 -21.90 -3.42
N HIS A 283 2.16 -20.88 -4.11
CA HIS A 283 1.35 -19.85 -4.76
C HIS A 283 0.76 -20.37 -6.09
N SER A 284 -0.13 -21.39 -6.00
CA SER A 284 -0.90 -21.83 -7.17
C SER A 284 -1.87 -20.73 -7.61
N GLU A 285 -2.34 -20.79 -8.86
CA GLU A 285 -3.36 -19.86 -9.36
C GLU A 285 -4.63 -19.87 -8.50
N GLU A 286 -5.06 -21.04 -8.02
CA GLU A 286 -6.19 -21.16 -7.11
C GLU A 286 -5.92 -20.41 -5.79
N SER A 287 -4.73 -20.59 -5.20
CA SER A 287 -4.31 -19.88 -4.00
C SER A 287 -4.29 -18.37 -4.20
N LEU A 288 -3.81 -17.87 -5.35
CA LEU A 288 -3.77 -16.45 -5.68
C LEU A 288 -5.18 -15.88 -5.86
N ARG A 289 -6.08 -16.60 -6.55
CA ARG A 289 -7.50 -16.23 -6.68
C ARG A 289 -8.18 -16.15 -5.31
N ARG A 290 -7.94 -17.15 -4.44
CA ARG A 290 -8.46 -17.14 -3.06
C ARG A 290 -7.92 -15.98 -2.24
N THR A 291 -6.63 -15.67 -2.33
CA THR A 291 -6.00 -14.54 -1.66
C THR A 291 -6.63 -13.20 -2.07
N SER A 292 -6.86 -13.01 -3.37
CA SER A 292 -7.53 -11.81 -3.89
C SER A 292 -8.97 -11.68 -3.35
N LEU A 293 -9.72 -12.79 -3.31
CA LEU A 293 -11.09 -12.82 -2.78
C LEU A 293 -11.12 -12.52 -1.27
N ASP A 294 -10.24 -13.17 -0.49
CA ASP A 294 -10.14 -12.97 0.96
C ASP A 294 -9.83 -11.51 1.31
N SER A 295 -8.87 -10.88 0.59
CA SER A 295 -8.52 -9.48 0.80
C SER A 295 -9.66 -8.52 0.43
N ALA A 296 -10.33 -8.77 -0.68
CA ALA A 296 -11.45 -7.94 -1.13
C ALA A 296 -12.67 -8.06 -0.19
N LEU A 297 -12.96 -9.27 0.32
CA LEU A 297 -14.00 -9.49 1.32
C LEU A 297 -13.66 -8.78 2.64
N ALA A 298 -12.41 -8.88 3.09
CA ALA A 298 -11.95 -8.19 4.29
C ALA A 298 -12.22 -6.67 4.20
N VAL A 299 -11.82 -6.04 3.10
CA VAL A 299 -12.03 -4.59 2.92
C VAL A 299 -13.52 -4.24 2.82
N ARG A 300 -14.33 -5.06 2.19
CA ARG A 300 -15.79 -4.87 2.18
C ARG A 300 -16.37 -4.88 3.58
N LEU A 301 -15.97 -5.83 4.44
CA LEU A 301 -16.40 -5.87 5.84
C LEU A 301 -15.96 -4.61 6.62
N LEU A 302 -14.74 -4.10 6.37
CA LEU A 302 -14.25 -2.87 7.00
C LEU A 302 -15.08 -1.64 6.60
N VAL A 303 -15.49 -1.53 5.34
CA VAL A 303 -16.36 -0.45 4.86
C VAL A 303 -17.74 -0.56 5.51
N GLU A 304 -18.35 -1.76 5.52
CA GLU A 304 -19.66 -2.00 6.13
C GLU A 304 -19.66 -1.69 7.65
N ALA A 305 -18.58 -2.03 8.35
CA ALA A 305 -18.40 -1.71 9.76
C ALA A 305 -18.31 -0.20 10.00
N ALA A 306 -17.51 0.52 9.17
CA ALA A 306 -17.37 1.96 9.26
C ALA A 306 -18.70 2.69 9.02
N ASP A 307 -19.47 2.28 8.00
CA ASP A 307 -20.78 2.83 7.67
C ASP A 307 -21.77 2.65 8.82
N ARG A 308 -21.79 1.47 9.41
CA ARG A 308 -22.69 1.14 10.50
C ARG A 308 -22.51 2.06 11.71
N VAL A 309 -21.27 2.19 12.19
CA VAL A 309 -21.02 3.02 13.37
C VAL A 309 -21.15 4.51 13.07
N PHE A 310 -20.80 4.94 11.86
CA PHE A 310 -20.95 6.34 11.43
C PHE A 310 -22.44 6.74 11.39
N ALA A 311 -23.30 5.89 10.87
CA ALA A 311 -24.75 6.09 10.85
C ALA A 311 -25.34 6.20 12.27
N ASP A 312 -24.86 5.39 13.22
CA ASP A 312 -25.36 5.39 14.60
C ASP A 312 -24.95 6.63 15.39
N VAL A 313 -23.79 7.25 15.12
CA VAL A 313 -23.35 8.51 15.72
C VAL A 313 -24.19 9.71 15.23
N GLY A 314 -24.69 9.63 13.98
CA GLY A 314 -25.59 10.61 13.40
C GLY A 314 -24.93 11.97 13.10
N THR A 315 -25.72 13.05 13.14
CA THR A 315 -25.28 14.39 12.68
C THR A 315 -24.02 14.93 13.37
N ARG A 316 -23.80 14.59 14.63
CA ARG A 316 -22.61 15.03 15.37
C ARG A 316 -21.31 14.52 14.74
N GLY A 317 -21.33 13.30 14.23
CA GLY A 317 -20.17 12.70 13.56
C GLY A 317 -19.81 13.32 12.22
N GLN A 318 -20.70 14.15 11.64
CA GLN A 318 -20.52 14.72 10.29
C GLN A 318 -19.77 16.05 10.28
N ALA A 319 -19.56 16.69 11.46
CA ALA A 319 -18.85 17.97 11.50
C ALA A 319 -17.43 17.86 10.94
N GLU A 320 -16.96 18.84 10.16
CA GLU A 320 -15.64 18.80 9.51
C GLU A 320 -14.48 18.67 10.50
N THR A 321 -14.66 19.15 11.72
CA THR A 321 -13.67 19.06 12.80
C THR A 321 -13.64 17.69 13.49
N GLN A 322 -14.63 16.83 13.24
CA GLN A 322 -14.70 15.53 13.89
C GLN A 322 -13.77 14.51 13.24
N PRO A 323 -12.89 13.86 14.02
CA PRO A 323 -11.99 12.85 13.48
C PRO A 323 -12.72 11.60 12.95
N LEU A 324 -13.96 11.33 13.41
CA LEU A 324 -14.75 10.19 12.96
C LEU A 324 -15.09 10.27 11.47
N GLN A 325 -15.59 11.44 11.00
CA GLN A 325 -15.91 11.62 9.57
C GLN A 325 -14.65 11.54 8.69
N ARG A 326 -13.49 12.01 9.18
CA ARG A 326 -12.24 11.86 8.46
C ARG A 326 -11.89 10.38 8.30
N GLY A 327 -11.91 9.59 9.38
CA GLY A 327 -11.66 8.15 9.32
C GLY A 327 -12.62 7.42 8.38
N TRP A 328 -13.91 7.75 8.42
CA TRP A 328 -14.91 7.21 7.52
C TRP A 328 -14.60 7.54 6.04
N ARG A 329 -14.26 8.78 5.71
CA ARG A 329 -13.83 9.20 4.36
C ARG A 329 -12.58 8.45 3.90
N ASP A 330 -11.61 8.26 4.79
CA ASP A 330 -10.36 7.58 4.50
C ASP A 330 -10.57 6.10 4.19
N VAL A 331 -11.42 5.40 4.98
CA VAL A 331 -11.80 4.01 4.71
C VAL A 331 -12.43 3.88 3.33
N HIS A 332 -13.40 4.75 3.00
CA HIS A 332 -14.08 4.73 1.70
C HIS A 332 -13.13 5.04 0.55
N ALA A 333 -12.30 6.07 0.67
CA ALA A 333 -11.35 6.43 -0.39
C ALA A 333 -10.33 5.32 -0.66
N ALA A 334 -9.76 4.73 0.39
CA ALA A 334 -8.79 3.64 0.27
C ALA A 334 -9.41 2.36 -0.33
N ALA A 335 -10.65 2.01 0.06
CA ALA A 335 -11.36 0.83 -0.42
C ALA A 335 -11.67 0.87 -1.94
N THR A 336 -11.60 2.04 -2.59
CA THR A 336 -11.80 2.15 -4.06
C THR A 336 -10.64 1.61 -4.87
N HIS A 337 -9.49 1.29 -4.26
CA HIS A 337 -8.32 0.80 -4.97
C HIS A 337 -8.63 -0.50 -5.73
N GLY A 338 -8.17 -0.59 -6.97
CA GLY A 338 -8.51 -1.69 -7.89
C GLY A 338 -8.20 -3.09 -7.36
N ALA A 339 -7.13 -3.24 -6.54
CA ALA A 339 -6.75 -4.51 -5.92
C ALA A 339 -7.71 -4.98 -4.82
N LEU A 340 -8.59 -4.11 -4.32
CA LEU A 340 -9.49 -4.35 -3.20
C LEU A 340 -10.97 -4.54 -3.62
N ARG A 341 -11.26 -4.42 -4.91
CA ARG A 341 -12.63 -4.53 -5.43
C ARG A 341 -13.13 -5.97 -5.39
N PHE A 342 -14.28 -6.17 -4.72
CA PHE A 342 -14.83 -7.49 -4.49
C PHE A 342 -15.33 -8.16 -5.77
N GLU A 343 -16.05 -7.44 -6.63
CA GLU A 343 -16.69 -8.00 -7.82
C GLU A 343 -15.65 -8.59 -8.81
N PRO A 344 -14.55 -7.91 -9.18
CA PRO A 344 -13.52 -8.52 -10.02
C PRO A 344 -12.82 -9.70 -9.36
N ALA A 345 -12.63 -9.68 -8.03
CA ALA A 345 -12.02 -10.79 -7.30
C ALA A 345 -12.94 -12.02 -7.28
N ALA A 346 -14.24 -11.82 -7.05
CA ALA A 346 -15.25 -12.86 -7.06
C ALA A 346 -15.38 -13.51 -8.45
N LEU A 347 -15.45 -12.72 -9.52
CA LEU A 347 -15.52 -13.24 -10.88
C LEU A 347 -14.30 -14.11 -11.21
N ARG A 348 -13.08 -13.63 -10.93
CA ARG A 348 -11.86 -14.42 -11.14
C ARG A 348 -11.79 -15.70 -10.31
N PHE A 349 -12.39 -15.69 -9.11
CA PHE A 349 -12.46 -16.89 -8.27
C PHE A 349 -13.43 -17.91 -8.81
N THR A 350 -14.58 -17.49 -9.33
CA THR A 350 -15.64 -18.39 -9.81
C THR A 350 -15.43 -18.90 -11.24
N GLU A 351 -14.68 -18.18 -12.07
CA GLU A 351 -14.45 -18.50 -13.49
C GLU A 351 -14.03 -19.97 -13.74
N PRO A 352 -13.03 -20.55 -13.04
CA PRO A 352 -12.64 -21.94 -13.27
C PRO A 352 -13.63 -22.97 -12.69
N LEU A 353 -14.56 -22.55 -11.81
CA LEU A 353 -15.56 -23.41 -11.19
C LEU A 353 -16.86 -23.47 -11.99
N LEU A 354 -17.25 -22.36 -12.58
CA LEU A 354 -18.57 -22.18 -13.21
C LEU A 354 -18.49 -21.98 -14.73
N GLY A 355 -17.28 -21.84 -15.28
CA GLY A 355 -17.06 -21.43 -16.67
C GLY A 355 -17.31 -19.94 -16.88
N ASN A 356 -16.93 -19.42 -18.07
CA ASN A 356 -17.33 -18.07 -18.48
C ASN A 356 -18.80 -18.10 -18.92
N PRO A 357 -19.64 -17.12 -18.53
CA PRO A 357 -21.01 -17.01 -18.97
C PRO A 357 -21.15 -16.80 -20.46
#